data_6355b42226eaf5b39e039dce9c796d55
#
_entry.id   6355b42226eaf5b39e039dce9c796d55
#
_cell.length_a   1.000
_cell.length_b   1.000
_cell.length_c   1.000
_cell.angle_alpha   90.00
_cell.angle_beta   90.00
_cell.angle_gamma   90.00
#
_symmetry.space_group_name_H-M   'P 1'
#
loop_
_entity.id
_entity.type
_entity.pdbx_description
1 polymer ?
#
loop_
_entity_poly.entity_id
_entity_poly.type
_entity_poly.pdbx_seq_one_letter_code
_entity_poly.pdbx_strand_id
1 'polypeptide(L)'
;MSTKDTKETTSDNRREFIKKSALIGLATVFNPLTEVIASNTISDETELIDDRAAAKKETITFLITTDIHSQINTHDEFFWENNQAVYKKRGGMAVLKTMIDSYKKKNPANTVVYDGGDYFHGHAVASLTEGEALIPIFNNLGYDLML
;
A
#
# COMPACT_ATOMS: atom_id res chain seq x y z
N MET A 1 -2.86 48.26 -8.13
CA MET A 1 -3.06 47.69 -6.79
C MET A 1 -2.99 46.21 -6.91
N SER A 2 -2.07 45.75 -6.53
CA SER A 2 -1.02 44.82 -6.24
C SER A 2 -1.52 43.35 -6.07
N THR A 3 -1.27 42.51 -7.09
CA THR A 3 -1.49 41.05 -7.07
C THR A 3 -0.21 40.26 -6.72
N LYS A 4 0.76 40.88 -6.05
CA LYS A 4 2.06 40.28 -5.74
C LYS A 4 2.11 39.53 -4.39
N ASP A 5 1.25 39.88 -3.44
CA ASP A 5 1.41 39.35 -2.06
C ASP A 5 0.81 37.96 -1.80
N THR A 6 -0.07 37.47 -2.69
CA THR A 6 -0.71 36.15 -2.49
C THR A 6 0.12 34.96 -2.98
N LYS A 7 1.14 35.19 -3.80
CA LYS A 7 1.98 34.10 -4.32
C LYS A 7 3.16 33.73 -3.41
N GLU A 8 3.63 34.66 -2.60
CA GLU A 8 4.76 34.43 -1.70
C GLU A 8 4.36 33.61 -0.46
N THR A 9 3.18 33.88 0.10
CA THR A 9 2.69 33.15 1.29
C THR A 9 2.37 31.68 1.05
N THR A 10 1.93 31.33 -0.16
CA THR A 10 1.65 29.90 -0.50
C THR A 10 2.91 29.10 -0.79
N SER A 11 3.99 29.75 -1.26
CA SER A 11 5.28 29.11 -1.49
C SER A 11 5.99 28.77 -0.17
N ASP A 12 5.93 29.65 0.82
CA ASP A 12 6.55 29.46 2.11
C ASP A 12 5.84 28.35 2.92
N ASN A 13 4.52 28.32 2.87
CA ASN A 13 3.75 27.25 3.54
C ASN A 13 4.03 25.85 2.96
N ARG A 14 4.25 25.73 1.65
CA ARG A 14 4.62 24.45 1.02
C ARG A 14 6.02 24.01 1.40
N ARG A 15 6.99 24.92 1.46
CA ARG A 15 8.36 24.63 1.87
C ARG A 15 8.46 24.22 3.33
N GLU A 16 7.71 24.88 4.19
CA GLU A 16 7.58 24.54 5.61
C GLU A 16 6.93 23.17 5.80
N PHE A 17 5.86 22.87 5.07
CA PHE A 17 5.22 21.55 5.10
C PHE A 17 6.18 20.43 4.66
N ILE A 18 6.92 20.63 3.55
CA ILE A 18 7.90 19.64 3.06
C ILE A 18 9.04 19.44 4.07
N LYS A 19 9.55 20.52 4.69
CA LYS A 19 10.59 20.41 5.72
C LYS A 19 10.10 19.63 6.94
N LYS A 20 8.89 19.90 7.43
CA LYS A 20 8.28 19.22 8.58
C LYS A 20 7.99 17.74 8.26
N SER A 21 7.50 17.44 7.04
CA SER A 21 7.25 16.06 6.60
C SER A 21 8.54 15.25 6.42
N ALA A 22 9.60 15.86 5.90
CA ALA A 22 10.92 15.23 5.77
C ALA A 22 11.53 14.92 7.15
N LEU A 23 11.34 15.79 8.13
CA LEU A 23 11.83 15.57 9.50
C LEU A 23 11.12 14.38 10.16
N ILE A 24 9.81 14.25 9.97
CA ILE A 24 9.00 13.14 10.48
C ILE A 24 9.38 11.83 9.77
N GLY A 25 9.62 11.87 8.46
CA GLY A 25 10.05 10.69 7.68
C GLY A 25 11.42 10.16 8.06
N LEU A 26 12.38 11.05 8.40
CA LEU A 26 13.71 10.63 8.86
C LEU A 26 13.68 9.97 10.25
N ALA A 27 12.80 10.40 11.14
CA ALA A 27 12.69 9.86 12.49
C ALA A 27 12.19 8.41 12.52
N THR A 28 11.49 7.96 11.46
CA THR A 28 10.95 6.59 11.41
C THR A 28 11.91 5.56 10.80
N VAL A 29 12.95 5.98 10.09
CA VAL A 29 13.87 5.08 9.35
C VAL A 29 15.17 4.78 10.09
N PHE A 30 15.62 5.62 11.04
CA PHE A 30 16.89 5.46 11.77
C PHE A 30 16.69 5.35 13.29
N ASN A 31 16.28 4.19 13.75
CA ASN A 31 15.94 3.95 15.14
C ASN A 31 17.11 3.70 16.14
N PRO A 32 18.39 3.55 15.81
CA PRO A 32 19.42 3.54 16.86
C PRO A 32 20.17 4.87 17.07
N LEU A 33 19.98 5.88 16.20
CA LEU A 33 20.72 7.16 16.30
C LEU A 33 19.88 8.32 16.84
N THR A 34 18.56 8.18 16.95
CA THR A 34 17.66 9.26 17.36
C THR A 34 17.65 9.52 18.86
N GLU A 35 18.06 8.56 19.69
CA GLU A 35 18.18 8.80 21.14
C GLU A 35 19.28 9.81 21.51
N VAL A 36 20.32 9.94 20.69
CA VAL A 36 21.45 10.85 20.99
C VAL A 36 21.20 12.28 20.52
N ILE A 37 20.36 12.49 19.52
CA ILE A 37 20.11 13.84 18.95
C ILE A 37 18.90 14.51 19.61
N ALA A 38 17.93 13.74 20.11
CA ALA A 38 16.74 14.27 20.75
C ALA A 38 16.99 14.84 22.15
N SER A 39 18.08 14.44 22.83
CA SER A 39 18.36 14.86 24.19
C SER A 39 18.87 16.31 24.35
N ASN A 40 19.21 17.01 23.27
CA ASN A 40 19.86 18.32 23.38
C ASN A 40 19.10 19.52 22.79
N THR A 41 17.89 19.40 22.26
CA THR A 41 17.22 20.53 21.60
C THR A 41 15.74 20.77 21.86
N ILE A 42 15.06 19.95 22.68
CA ILE A 42 13.62 20.18 22.93
C ILE A 42 13.34 19.98 24.43
N SER A 43 13.47 21.06 25.20
CA SER A 43 13.13 21.05 26.63
C SER A 43 11.69 21.50 26.95
N ASP A 44 10.85 21.84 25.96
CA ASP A 44 9.53 22.42 26.18
C ASP A 44 8.34 21.71 25.52
N GLU A 45 8.54 20.61 24.78
CA GLU A 45 7.42 19.84 24.17
C GLU A 45 7.35 18.38 24.66
N THR A 46 8.05 18.02 25.73
CA THR A 46 8.17 16.64 26.21
C THR A 46 6.93 16.13 26.95
N GLU A 47 5.98 17.00 27.30
CA GLU A 47 4.74 16.55 27.97
C GLU A 47 3.74 15.85 27.04
N LEU A 48 3.85 16.02 25.70
CA LEU A 48 2.92 15.40 24.76
C LEU A 48 3.33 14.00 24.28
N ILE A 49 4.53 13.53 24.64
CA ILE A 49 5.06 12.25 24.14
C ILE A 49 4.84 11.10 25.13
N ASP A 50 4.68 11.38 26.42
CA ASP A 50 4.58 10.34 27.46
C ASP A 50 3.21 9.63 27.47
N ASP A 51 2.15 10.28 27.00
CA ASP A 51 0.82 9.66 26.88
C ASP A 51 0.72 8.67 25.68
N ARG A 52 1.72 8.63 24.79
CA ARG A 52 1.81 7.65 23.67
C ARG A 52 2.47 6.34 24.08
N ALA A 53 3.18 6.28 25.20
CA ALA A 53 3.89 5.07 25.63
C ALA A 53 2.94 3.93 26.06
N ALA A 54 1.66 4.21 26.29
CA ALA A 54 0.63 3.22 26.61
C ALA A 54 -0.27 2.84 25.41
N ALA A 55 -0.02 3.37 24.23
CA ALA A 55 -0.81 3.02 23.05
C ALA A 55 -0.60 1.54 22.70
N LYS A 56 -1.68 0.76 22.77
CA LYS A 56 -1.71 -0.63 22.32
C LYS A 56 -1.24 -0.69 20.87
N LYS A 57 -0.16 -1.42 20.59
CA LYS A 57 0.29 -1.67 19.22
C LYS A 57 -0.77 -2.44 18.49
N GLU A 58 -1.32 -1.87 17.43
CA GLU A 58 -2.21 -2.54 16.50
C GLU A 58 -1.48 -2.80 15.19
N THR A 59 -1.68 -3.98 14.63
CA THR A 59 -1.12 -4.34 13.34
C THR A 59 -2.18 -4.14 12.28
N ILE A 60 -1.89 -3.35 11.25
CA ILE A 60 -2.71 -3.22 10.05
C ILE A 60 -2.05 -4.04 8.93
N THR A 61 -2.82 -4.88 8.26
CA THR A 61 -2.38 -5.68 7.13
C THR A 61 -2.88 -5.03 5.85
N PHE A 62 -1.98 -4.65 4.95
CA PHE A 62 -2.31 -4.19 3.61
C PHE A 62 -1.99 -5.30 2.61
N LEU A 63 -2.99 -5.72 1.84
CA LEU A 63 -2.83 -6.59 0.69
C LEU A 63 -3.01 -5.74 -0.55
N ILE A 64 -1.97 -5.69 -1.38
CA ILE A 64 -1.96 -4.84 -2.57
C ILE A 64 -1.76 -5.73 -3.78
N THR A 65 -2.63 -5.57 -4.77
CA THR A 65 -2.48 -6.12 -6.11
C THR A 65 -2.44 -4.98 -7.13
N THR A 66 -1.85 -5.23 -8.29
CA THR A 66 -1.83 -4.33 -9.43
C THR A 66 -1.59 -5.16 -10.69
N ASP A 67 -1.96 -4.65 -11.85
CA ASP A 67 -1.64 -5.25 -13.14
C ASP A 67 -2.10 -6.73 -13.26
N ILE A 68 -3.30 -7.03 -12.80
CA ILE A 68 -3.86 -8.40 -12.82
C ILE A 68 -4.14 -8.84 -14.26
N HIS A 69 -4.39 -7.91 -15.17
CA HIS A 69 -4.55 -8.15 -16.62
C HIS A 69 -5.55 -9.27 -16.96
N SER A 70 -6.67 -9.34 -16.23
CA SER A 70 -7.73 -10.34 -16.43
C SER A 70 -7.26 -11.80 -16.31
N GLN A 71 -6.19 -12.07 -15.57
CA GLN A 71 -5.63 -13.41 -15.40
C GLN A 71 -6.52 -14.26 -14.46
N ILE A 72 -7.63 -14.78 -15.00
CA ILE A 72 -8.61 -15.56 -14.23
C ILE A 72 -8.06 -16.92 -13.82
N ASN A 73 -7.42 -17.61 -14.78
CA ASN A 73 -6.94 -18.97 -14.60
C ASN A 73 -5.49 -19.03 -14.16
N THR A 74 -5.12 -20.12 -13.53
CA THR A 74 -3.71 -20.46 -13.35
C THR A 74 -3.03 -20.66 -14.69
N HIS A 75 -1.78 -20.31 -14.79
CA HIS A 75 -0.95 -20.49 -16.00
C HIS A 75 0.38 -21.16 -15.64
N ASP A 76 1.05 -21.67 -16.66
CA ASP A 76 2.40 -22.20 -16.51
C ASP A 76 3.39 -21.04 -16.51
N GLU A 77 4.06 -20.84 -15.39
CA GLU A 77 5.08 -19.82 -15.20
C GLU A 77 6.46 -20.47 -15.18
N PHE A 78 7.41 -19.82 -15.82
CA PHE A 78 8.79 -20.27 -15.93
C PHE A 78 9.60 -19.90 -14.70
N PHE A 79 10.32 -20.87 -14.16
CA PHE A 79 11.29 -20.70 -13.09
C PHE A 79 12.63 -21.32 -13.46
N TRP A 80 13.68 -20.75 -12.91
CA TRP A 80 15.01 -21.31 -13.00
C TRP A 80 15.41 -21.88 -11.64
N GLU A 81 15.35 -23.20 -11.50
CA GLU A 81 15.63 -23.88 -10.23
C GLU A 81 16.75 -24.93 -10.43
N ASN A 82 17.73 -24.93 -9.54
CA ASN A 82 18.87 -25.87 -9.60
C ASN A 82 19.52 -25.94 -11.00
N ASN A 83 19.68 -24.81 -11.64
CA ASN A 83 20.24 -24.67 -12.98
C ASN A 83 19.42 -25.37 -14.09
N GLN A 84 18.13 -25.55 -13.88
CA GLN A 84 17.19 -26.13 -14.85
C GLN A 84 15.94 -25.28 -15.02
N ALA A 85 15.39 -25.27 -16.23
CA ALA A 85 14.13 -24.65 -16.54
C ALA A 85 12.96 -25.49 -15.98
N VAL A 86 12.13 -24.91 -15.13
CA VAL A 86 10.98 -25.58 -14.52
C VAL A 86 9.73 -24.74 -14.77
N TYR A 87 8.62 -25.40 -15.19
CA TYR A 87 7.32 -24.77 -15.31
C TYR A 87 6.41 -25.17 -14.16
N LYS A 88 5.79 -24.21 -13.51
CA LYS A 88 4.87 -24.44 -12.39
C LYS A 88 3.57 -23.66 -12.58
N LYS A 89 2.46 -24.30 -12.28
CA LYS A 89 1.15 -23.62 -12.23
C LYS A 89 1.15 -22.52 -11.17
N ARG A 90 0.84 -21.29 -11.59
CA ARG A 90 0.80 -20.09 -10.72
C ARG A 90 -0.37 -19.20 -11.07
N GLY A 91 -0.65 -18.26 -10.18
CA GLY A 91 -1.66 -17.23 -10.37
C GLY A 91 -3.10 -17.74 -10.34
N GLY A 92 -3.96 -16.94 -10.93
CA GLY A 92 -5.40 -17.17 -11.01
C GLY A 92 -6.19 -16.58 -9.85
N MET A 93 -7.42 -16.13 -10.16
CA MET A 93 -8.31 -15.44 -9.21
C MET A 93 -8.71 -16.31 -8.02
N ALA A 94 -8.88 -17.64 -8.23
CA ALA A 94 -9.23 -18.55 -7.15
C ALA A 94 -8.10 -18.68 -6.09
N VAL A 95 -6.85 -18.70 -6.55
CA VAL A 95 -5.69 -18.70 -5.65
C VAL A 95 -5.58 -17.37 -4.91
N LEU A 96 -5.75 -16.26 -5.63
CA LEU A 96 -5.77 -14.91 -5.05
C LEU A 96 -6.85 -14.80 -3.97
N LYS A 97 -8.08 -15.26 -4.24
CA LYS A 97 -9.17 -15.29 -3.26
C LYS A 97 -8.79 -16.05 -1.99
N THR A 98 -8.21 -17.24 -2.15
CA THR A 98 -7.75 -18.05 -1.02
C THR A 98 -6.70 -17.33 -0.18
N MET A 99 -5.77 -16.62 -0.82
CA MET A 99 -4.76 -15.81 -0.13
C MET A 99 -5.40 -14.66 0.64
N ILE A 100 -6.27 -13.87 -0.01
CA ILE A 100 -6.98 -12.76 0.62
C ILE A 100 -7.74 -13.25 1.86
N ASP A 101 -8.54 -14.33 1.72
CA ASP A 101 -9.32 -14.88 2.82
C ASP A 101 -8.43 -15.34 3.97
N SER A 102 -7.28 -15.93 3.67
CA SER A 102 -6.34 -16.38 4.71
C SER A 102 -5.80 -15.22 5.56
N TYR A 103 -5.52 -14.08 4.93
CA TYR A 103 -5.06 -12.89 5.64
C TYR A 103 -6.19 -12.18 6.39
N LYS A 104 -7.37 -12.02 5.76
CA LYS A 104 -8.56 -11.48 6.42
C LYS A 104 -8.94 -12.32 7.64
N LYS A 105 -8.79 -13.65 7.59
CA LYS A 105 -9.03 -14.53 8.76
C LYS A 105 -8.02 -14.32 9.89
N LYS A 106 -6.76 -13.99 9.58
CA LYS A 106 -5.71 -13.75 10.60
C LYS A 106 -5.87 -12.41 11.31
N ASN A 107 -6.34 -11.40 10.60
CA ASN A 107 -6.51 -10.04 11.12
C ASN A 107 -7.80 -9.40 10.58
N PRO A 108 -8.97 -9.90 10.99
CA PRO A 108 -10.26 -9.57 10.35
C PRO A 108 -10.64 -8.09 10.47
N ALA A 109 -10.28 -7.43 11.58
CA ALA A 109 -10.62 -6.02 11.81
C ALA A 109 -9.70 -5.04 11.09
N ASN A 110 -8.46 -5.45 10.80
CA ASN A 110 -7.40 -4.54 10.39
C ASN A 110 -6.69 -5.04 9.11
N THR A 111 -7.39 -5.74 8.20
CA THR A 111 -6.88 -6.10 6.88
C THR A 111 -7.59 -5.28 5.81
N VAL A 112 -6.82 -4.55 5.02
CA VAL A 112 -7.28 -3.77 3.87
C VAL A 112 -6.75 -4.42 2.60
N VAL A 113 -7.63 -4.64 1.63
CA VAL A 113 -7.30 -5.21 0.31
C VAL A 113 -7.52 -4.15 -0.76
N TYR A 114 -6.45 -3.79 -1.44
CA TYR A 114 -6.43 -2.71 -2.40
C TYR A 114 -5.90 -3.19 -3.76
N ASP A 115 -6.51 -2.72 -4.85
CA ASP A 115 -5.98 -2.91 -6.21
C ASP A 115 -5.55 -1.58 -6.81
N GLY A 116 -4.33 -1.54 -7.36
CA GLY A 116 -3.68 -0.37 -7.95
C GLY A 116 -4.07 -0.10 -9.40
N GLY A 117 -4.97 -0.89 -9.97
CA GLY A 117 -5.45 -0.71 -11.34
C GLY A 117 -4.85 -1.68 -12.36
N ASP A 118 -5.19 -1.44 -13.63
CA ASP A 118 -4.84 -2.24 -14.80
C ASP A 118 -5.26 -3.72 -14.68
N TYR A 119 -6.50 -3.93 -14.29
CA TYR A 119 -7.05 -5.27 -14.08
C TYR A 119 -7.84 -5.82 -15.27
N PHE A 120 -8.26 -5.00 -16.26
CA PHE A 120 -9.09 -5.42 -17.40
C PHE A 120 -8.31 -5.81 -18.66
N HIS A 121 -7.07 -5.41 -18.83
CA HIS A 121 -6.28 -5.71 -20.02
C HIS A 121 -5.79 -7.17 -20.07
N GLY A 122 -5.37 -7.61 -21.25
CA GLY A 122 -4.54 -8.79 -21.44
C GLY A 122 -5.27 -10.03 -21.92
N HIS A 123 -6.49 -10.31 -21.52
CA HIS A 123 -7.21 -11.51 -21.92
C HIS A 123 -8.47 -11.22 -22.74
N ALA A 124 -8.75 -12.11 -23.70
CA ALA A 124 -9.89 -11.99 -24.61
C ALA A 124 -11.23 -11.87 -23.88
N VAL A 125 -11.38 -12.50 -22.72
CA VAL A 125 -12.61 -12.42 -21.93
C VAL A 125 -12.97 -10.98 -21.56
N ALA A 126 -12.01 -10.18 -21.17
CA ALA A 126 -12.25 -8.77 -20.84
C ALA A 126 -12.68 -7.97 -22.08
N SER A 127 -11.96 -8.15 -23.19
CA SER A 127 -12.25 -7.44 -24.46
C SER A 127 -13.58 -7.85 -25.08
N LEU A 128 -13.92 -9.14 -25.08
CA LEU A 128 -15.16 -9.67 -25.68
C LEU A 128 -16.41 -9.33 -24.86
N THR A 129 -16.28 -9.10 -23.56
CA THR A 129 -17.39 -8.78 -22.66
C THR A 129 -17.35 -7.35 -22.14
N GLU A 130 -16.47 -6.50 -22.70
CA GLU A 130 -16.27 -5.13 -22.25
C GLU A 130 -16.02 -5.04 -20.72
N GLY A 131 -15.39 -6.08 -20.17
CA GLY A 131 -15.11 -6.22 -18.73
C GLY A 131 -16.24 -6.82 -17.88
N GLU A 132 -17.46 -6.93 -18.39
CA GLU A 132 -18.64 -7.38 -17.60
C GLU A 132 -18.43 -8.74 -16.94
N ALA A 133 -17.80 -9.70 -17.63
CA ALA A 133 -17.55 -11.03 -17.08
C ALA A 133 -16.62 -11.02 -15.85
N LEU A 134 -15.84 -9.97 -15.66
CA LEU A 134 -14.88 -9.85 -14.55
C LEU A 134 -15.49 -9.24 -13.30
N ILE A 135 -16.55 -8.44 -13.43
CA ILE A 135 -17.18 -7.74 -12.32
C ILE A 135 -17.60 -8.69 -11.17
N PRO A 136 -18.33 -9.79 -11.41
CA PRO A 136 -18.70 -10.71 -10.33
C PRO A 136 -17.48 -11.40 -9.70
N ILE A 137 -16.41 -11.60 -10.45
CA ILE A 137 -15.16 -12.17 -9.95
C ILE A 137 -14.48 -11.20 -8.98
N PHE A 138 -14.31 -9.94 -9.39
CA PHE A 138 -13.72 -8.90 -8.53
C PHE A 138 -14.56 -8.63 -7.28
N ASN A 139 -15.88 -8.59 -7.40
CA ASN A 139 -16.78 -8.46 -6.26
C ASN A 139 -16.61 -9.61 -5.25
N ASN A 140 -16.36 -10.83 -5.75
CA ASN A 140 -16.12 -11.98 -4.88
C ASN A 140 -14.74 -11.98 -4.24
N LEU A 141 -13.71 -11.39 -4.87
CA LEU A 141 -12.36 -11.32 -4.31
C LEU A 141 -12.34 -10.57 -2.98
N GLY A 142 -13.24 -9.60 -2.80
CA GLY A 142 -13.39 -8.89 -1.54
C GLY A 142 -12.37 -7.75 -1.37
N TYR A 143 -12.11 -7.02 -2.44
CA TYR A 143 -11.39 -5.76 -2.39
C TYR A 143 -12.17 -4.71 -1.61
N ASP A 144 -11.46 -3.92 -0.84
CA ASP A 144 -12.00 -2.77 -0.12
C ASP A 144 -11.92 -1.50 -0.98
N LEU A 145 -10.93 -1.44 -1.88
CA LEU A 145 -10.75 -0.36 -2.84
C LEU A 145 -10.09 -0.88 -4.13
N MET A 146 -10.57 -0.41 -5.28
CA MET A 146 -9.98 -0.64 -6.60
C MET A 146 -9.88 0.70 -7.34
N LEU A 147 -8.76 0.96 -8.04
CA LEU A 147 -8.54 2.16 -8.86
C LEU A 147 -8.95 1.93 -10.31
#